data_c47c9852ed4fce3479260c5c7ad70754
#
_entry.id   c47c9852ed4fce3479260c5c7ad70754
#
_cell.length_a   1.000
_cell.length_b   1.000
_cell.length_c   1.000
_cell.angle_alpha   90.00
_cell.angle_beta   90.00
_cell.angle_gamma   90.00
#
_symmetry.space_group_name_H-M   'P 1'
#
loop_
_entity.id
_entity.type
_entity.pdbx_description
1 polymer ?
#
loop_
_entity_poly.entity_id
_entity_poly.type
_entity_poly.pdbx_seq_one_letter_code
_entity_poly.pdbx_strand_id
1 'polypeptide(L)'
;MEIKLENVTYLYEKGTAMQTAALQDVSLVIPDNQFIGLIGHTGSGKSTLVQLLNGLLKPTEGRVLYNGEDINGEGFDKRALRSKVGLVFQYPEHQLFEVDVLSDVMYGPRNLGLDEKTCRERAMEALESVGMPEEYYKTSPFDLSGGQKRRAAIAGVLAMHPRVLILDEPTAGLDPRGRDEILNLISGMKQKLNMTIILVTHSMDDVARYVERIVVMGHGKKVFDDIPRHVFYHHRELEELGLSAPQITYIMRAVREVGIDVKTDALTVEEAAEEVLRALSGHKGRARE
;
A
#
# COMPACT_ATOMS: atom_id res chain seq x y z
N MET A 1 -14.44 -7.06 -8.52
CA MET A 1 -14.22 -7.55 -7.14
C MET A 1 -14.34 -6.38 -6.17
N GLU A 2 -14.91 -6.59 -4.98
CA GLU A 2 -15.06 -5.54 -3.97
C GLU A 2 -14.82 -6.12 -2.58
N ILE A 3 -14.08 -5.40 -1.75
CA ILE A 3 -14.02 -5.67 -0.32
C ILE A 3 -14.71 -4.51 0.39
N LYS A 4 -15.63 -4.80 1.30
CA LYS A 4 -16.39 -3.78 2.03
C LYS A 4 -16.33 -4.04 3.53
N LEU A 5 -15.98 -3.01 4.28
CA LEU A 5 -16.16 -2.97 5.74
C LEU A 5 -17.44 -2.22 6.06
N GLU A 6 -18.27 -2.77 6.92
CA GLU A 6 -19.51 -2.16 7.40
C GLU A 6 -19.47 -2.04 8.91
N ASN A 7 -19.32 -0.79 9.40
CA ASN A 7 -19.32 -0.39 10.81
C ASN A 7 -18.38 -1.26 11.67
N VAL A 8 -17.16 -1.50 11.17
CA VAL A 8 -16.20 -2.41 11.77
C VAL A 8 -15.55 -1.78 12.99
N THR A 9 -15.67 -2.45 14.13
CA THR A 9 -14.95 -2.17 15.36
C THR A 9 -14.06 -3.37 15.71
N TYR A 10 -12.84 -3.08 16.16
CA TYR A 10 -11.92 -4.12 16.63
C TYR A 10 -11.28 -3.73 17.96
N LEU A 11 -11.46 -4.60 18.97
CA LEU A 11 -10.92 -4.44 20.30
C LEU A 11 -9.86 -5.51 20.56
N TYR A 12 -8.63 -5.09 20.85
CA TYR A 12 -7.64 -6.00 21.45
C TYR A 12 -7.99 -6.25 22.93
N GLU A 13 -7.75 -7.46 23.40
CA GLU A 13 -7.94 -7.86 24.80
C GLU A 13 -9.33 -7.50 25.37
N LYS A 14 -10.37 -7.72 24.53
CA LYS A 14 -11.76 -7.44 24.89
C LYS A 14 -12.14 -8.04 26.24
N GLY A 15 -12.72 -7.21 27.11
CA GLY A 15 -13.18 -7.64 28.45
C GLY A 15 -12.10 -7.67 29.52
N THR A 16 -10.88 -7.21 29.23
CA THR A 16 -9.80 -7.08 30.21
C THR A 16 -9.53 -5.63 30.56
N ALA A 17 -8.73 -5.38 31.62
CA ALA A 17 -8.28 -4.04 31.99
C ALA A 17 -7.35 -3.39 30.94
N MET A 18 -6.80 -4.19 30.01
CA MET A 18 -5.90 -3.75 28.94
C MET A 18 -6.62 -3.61 27.59
N GLN A 19 -7.95 -3.62 27.59
CA GLN A 19 -8.75 -3.46 26.36
C GLN A 19 -8.38 -2.17 25.62
N THR A 20 -8.03 -2.30 24.34
CA THR A 20 -7.69 -1.16 23.47
C THR A 20 -8.49 -1.25 22.19
N ALA A 21 -9.16 -0.14 21.84
CA ALA A 21 -9.88 -0.04 20.57
C ALA A 21 -8.90 0.32 19.46
N ALA A 22 -8.63 -0.62 18.56
CA ALA A 22 -7.78 -0.40 17.39
C ALA A 22 -8.56 0.15 16.20
N LEU A 23 -9.82 -0.24 16.03
CA LEU A 23 -10.74 0.33 15.06
C LEU A 23 -12.09 0.63 15.73
N GLN A 24 -12.71 1.73 15.31
CA GLN A 24 -13.99 2.22 15.85
C GLN A 24 -14.90 2.64 14.71
N ASP A 25 -15.94 1.85 14.45
CA ASP A 25 -17.00 2.14 13.47
C ASP A 25 -16.44 2.50 12.06
N VAL A 26 -15.50 1.70 11.56
CA VAL A 26 -14.88 1.94 10.26
C VAL A 26 -15.73 1.32 9.16
N SER A 27 -16.19 2.18 8.24
CA SER A 27 -16.84 1.76 6.98
C SER A 27 -15.99 2.19 5.79
N LEU A 28 -15.63 1.23 4.91
CA LEU A 28 -14.71 1.43 3.80
C LEU A 28 -15.04 0.47 2.66
N VAL A 29 -14.96 0.97 1.44
CA VAL A 29 -15.07 0.15 0.22
C VAL A 29 -13.75 0.16 -0.52
N ILE A 30 -13.22 -1.01 -0.80
CA ILE A 30 -12.04 -1.24 -1.63
C ILE A 30 -12.52 -1.79 -2.98
N PRO A 31 -12.54 -0.98 -4.04
CA PRO A 31 -12.99 -1.41 -5.36
C PRO A 31 -11.91 -2.20 -6.10
N ASP A 32 -12.25 -2.73 -7.25
CA ASP A 32 -11.29 -3.38 -8.14
C ASP A 32 -10.41 -2.36 -8.86
N ASN A 33 -9.19 -2.77 -9.20
CA ASN A 33 -8.26 -2.03 -10.07
C ASN A 33 -7.95 -0.60 -9.61
N GLN A 34 -7.68 -0.38 -8.32
CA GLN A 34 -7.32 0.91 -7.76
C GLN A 34 -5.99 0.86 -7.01
N PHE A 35 -5.18 1.91 -7.08
CA PHE A 35 -3.98 2.08 -6.27
C PHE A 35 -4.31 2.99 -5.08
N ILE A 36 -4.40 2.41 -3.88
CA ILE A 36 -4.84 3.07 -2.65
C ILE A 36 -3.65 3.24 -1.71
N GLY A 37 -3.44 4.46 -1.22
CA GLY A 37 -2.55 4.74 -0.08
C GLY A 37 -3.34 4.65 1.23
N LEU A 38 -2.87 3.84 2.16
CA LEU A 38 -3.40 3.78 3.52
C LEU A 38 -2.39 4.44 4.46
N ILE A 39 -2.70 5.62 4.94
CA ILE A 39 -1.82 6.42 5.78
C ILE A 39 -2.41 6.69 7.17
N GLY A 40 -1.56 7.10 8.11
CA GLY A 40 -1.96 7.39 9.49
C GLY A 40 -0.76 7.26 10.43
N HIS A 41 -0.82 7.89 11.59
CA HIS A 41 0.23 7.78 12.60
C HIS A 41 0.38 6.34 13.14
N THR A 42 1.49 6.06 13.82
CA THR A 42 1.68 4.76 14.50
C THR A 42 0.56 4.53 15.52
N GLY A 43 -0.05 3.36 15.50
CA GLY A 43 -1.21 3.05 16.37
C GLY A 43 -2.55 3.58 15.86
N SER A 44 -2.65 4.16 14.66
CA SER A 44 -3.93 4.62 14.09
C SER A 44 -4.88 3.49 13.63
N GLY A 45 -4.45 2.23 13.65
CA GLY A 45 -5.26 1.06 13.29
C GLY A 45 -4.98 0.48 11.90
N LYS A 46 -4.01 1.00 11.13
CA LYS A 46 -3.71 0.52 9.76
C LYS A 46 -3.41 -0.97 9.68
N SER A 47 -2.49 -1.48 10.51
CA SER A 47 -2.11 -2.90 10.50
C SER A 47 -3.27 -3.79 10.92
N THR A 48 -4.13 -3.35 11.84
CA THR A 48 -5.37 -4.05 12.20
C THR A 48 -6.34 -4.07 11.01
N LEU A 49 -6.49 -2.95 10.32
CA LEU A 49 -7.36 -2.83 9.15
C LEU A 49 -6.94 -3.81 8.04
N VAL A 50 -5.65 -3.84 7.68
CA VAL A 50 -5.17 -4.73 6.60
C VAL A 50 -5.29 -6.21 6.98
N GLN A 51 -5.13 -6.57 8.25
CA GLN A 51 -5.32 -7.94 8.72
C GLN A 51 -6.80 -8.36 8.73
N LEU A 52 -7.72 -7.42 8.93
CA LEU A 52 -9.17 -7.66 8.76
C LEU A 52 -9.53 -7.89 7.29
N LEU A 53 -8.96 -7.08 6.36
CA LEU A 53 -9.18 -7.24 4.92
C LEU A 53 -8.73 -8.60 4.39
N ASN A 54 -7.67 -9.16 4.93
CA ASN A 54 -7.13 -10.48 4.57
C ASN A 54 -7.77 -11.65 5.37
N GLY A 55 -8.66 -11.35 6.32
CA GLY A 55 -9.30 -12.36 7.17
C GLY A 55 -8.38 -13.03 8.20
N LEU A 56 -7.22 -12.41 8.52
CA LEU A 56 -6.36 -12.83 9.63
C LEU A 56 -6.97 -12.48 10.98
N LEU A 57 -7.67 -11.34 11.06
CA LEU A 57 -8.45 -10.95 12.22
C LEU A 57 -9.94 -11.06 11.92
N LYS A 58 -10.74 -11.22 12.99
CA LYS A 58 -12.20 -11.19 12.95
C LYS A 58 -12.67 -9.92 13.66
N PRO A 59 -13.55 -9.10 13.09
CA PRO A 59 -14.05 -7.90 13.75
C PRO A 59 -14.77 -8.23 15.05
N THR A 60 -14.69 -7.31 16.01
CA THR A 60 -15.44 -7.41 17.27
C THR A 60 -16.91 -7.06 17.05
N GLU A 61 -17.16 -6.09 16.18
CA GLU A 61 -18.47 -5.64 15.73
C GLU A 61 -18.41 -5.27 14.25
N GLY A 62 -19.56 -5.24 13.58
CA GLY A 62 -19.65 -4.99 12.15
C GLY A 62 -19.29 -6.22 11.31
N ARG A 63 -19.08 -6.00 10.00
CA ARG A 63 -18.83 -7.08 9.04
C ARG A 63 -17.75 -6.68 8.04
N VAL A 64 -17.00 -7.67 7.56
CA VAL A 64 -16.11 -7.55 6.41
C VAL A 64 -16.66 -8.43 5.31
N LEU A 65 -16.99 -7.84 4.18
CA LEU A 65 -17.58 -8.52 3.04
C LEU A 65 -16.57 -8.63 1.88
N TYR A 66 -16.53 -9.79 1.25
CA TYR A 66 -15.82 -10.03 0.00
C TYR A 66 -16.84 -10.38 -1.09
N ASN A 67 -17.00 -9.53 -2.11
CA ASN A 67 -18.04 -9.66 -3.14
C ASN A 67 -19.46 -9.82 -2.55
N GLY A 68 -19.75 -9.12 -1.44
CA GLY A 68 -21.05 -9.15 -0.77
C GLY A 68 -21.24 -10.28 0.24
N GLU A 69 -20.30 -11.23 0.35
CA GLU A 69 -20.35 -12.34 1.29
C GLU A 69 -19.50 -12.04 2.53
N ASP A 70 -20.04 -12.30 3.74
CA ASP A 70 -19.31 -12.07 5.00
C ASP A 70 -18.17 -13.08 5.14
N ILE A 71 -16.93 -12.58 5.18
CA ILE A 71 -15.72 -13.43 5.30
C ILE A 71 -15.63 -14.17 6.64
N ASN A 72 -16.46 -13.83 7.61
CA ASN A 72 -16.56 -14.47 8.92
C ASN A 72 -17.86 -15.28 9.08
N GLY A 73 -18.66 -15.38 8.01
CA GLY A 73 -19.86 -16.20 7.93
C GLY A 73 -19.54 -17.70 8.01
N GLU A 74 -20.56 -18.49 8.35
CA GLU A 74 -20.44 -19.94 8.41
C GLU A 74 -20.16 -20.51 7.01
N GLY A 75 -19.16 -21.39 6.89
CA GLY A 75 -18.80 -22.03 5.62
C GLY A 75 -17.94 -21.18 4.67
N PHE A 76 -17.61 -19.94 5.01
CA PHE A 76 -16.78 -19.10 4.15
C PHE A 76 -15.33 -19.62 4.05
N ASP A 77 -14.82 -19.77 2.82
CA ASP A 77 -13.46 -20.25 2.55
C ASP A 77 -12.40 -19.14 2.71
N LYS A 78 -11.85 -19.02 3.91
CA LYS A 78 -10.75 -18.07 4.20
C LYS A 78 -9.45 -18.40 3.47
N ARG A 79 -9.22 -19.65 3.05
CA ARG A 79 -8.04 -20.03 2.27
C ARG A 79 -8.16 -19.47 0.86
N ALA A 80 -9.32 -19.59 0.24
CA ALA A 80 -9.62 -18.96 -1.03
C ALA A 80 -9.52 -17.43 -0.95
N LEU A 81 -10.03 -16.81 0.13
CA LEU A 81 -9.88 -15.35 0.33
C LEU A 81 -8.41 -14.93 0.34
N ARG A 82 -7.56 -15.60 1.13
CA ARG A 82 -6.13 -15.26 1.27
C ARG A 82 -5.35 -15.45 -0.03
N SER A 83 -5.81 -16.30 -0.94
CA SER A 83 -5.24 -16.38 -2.28
C SER A 83 -5.61 -15.17 -3.15
N LYS A 84 -6.74 -14.50 -2.87
CA LYS A 84 -7.23 -13.33 -3.61
C LYS A 84 -6.84 -12.01 -2.98
N VAL A 85 -6.61 -11.98 -1.67
CA VAL A 85 -6.16 -10.81 -0.91
C VAL A 85 -4.80 -11.13 -0.32
N GLY A 86 -3.75 -10.90 -1.10
CA GLY A 86 -2.37 -11.10 -0.69
C GLY A 86 -1.91 -10.00 0.27
N LEU A 87 -1.16 -10.36 1.29
CA LEU A 87 -0.58 -9.43 2.26
C LEU A 87 0.92 -9.67 2.37
N VAL A 88 1.69 -8.63 2.09
CA VAL A 88 3.14 -8.56 2.29
C VAL A 88 3.37 -7.70 3.53
N PHE A 89 3.89 -8.31 4.60
CA PHE A 89 4.16 -7.61 5.86
C PHE A 89 5.43 -6.74 5.79
N GLN A 90 5.60 -5.88 6.77
CA GLN A 90 6.81 -5.10 6.97
C GLN A 90 8.03 -6.05 7.12
N TYR A 91 9.16 -5.72 6.48
CA TYR A 91 10.36 -6.58 6.37
C TYR A 91 10.04 -7.97 5.80
N PRO A 92 9.48 -8.05 4.59
CA PRO A 92 9.01 -9.32 4.02
C PRO A 92 10.15 -10.31 3.76
N GLU A 93 11.41 -9.84 3.70
CA GLU A 93 12.62 -10.64 3.61
C GLU A 93 12.84 -11.60 4.78
N HIS A 94 12.22 -11.35 5.93
CA HIS A 94 12.28 -12.26 7.08
C HIS A 94 11.31 -13.45 6.95
N GLN A 95 10.46 -13.46 5.92
CA GLN A 95 9.50 -14.54 5.67
C GLN A 95 10.06 -15.64 4.75
N LEU A 96 11.28 -15.45 4.20
CA LEU A 96 11.94 -16.42 3.34
C LEU A 96 12.62 -17.50 4.19
N PHE A 97 12.35 -18.77 3.89
CA PHE A 97 12.81 -19.91 4.72
C PHE A 97 13.17 -21.18 3.93
N GLU A 98 12.84 -21.26 2.65
CA GLU A 98 13.10 -22.43 1.82
C GLU A 98 14.58 -22.51 1.37
N VAL A 99 14.94 -23.66 0.79
CA VAL A 99 16.32 -23.93 0.39
C VAL A 99 16.78 -23.09 -0.81
N ASP A 100 15.86 -22.74 -1.70
CA ASP A 100 16.11 -21.85 -2.84
C ASP A 100 14.91 -20.91 -3.09
N VAL A 101 15.19 -19.81 -3.79
CA VAL A 101 14.21 -18.75 -4.10
C VAL A 101 12.99 -19.31 -4.82
N LEU A 102 13.18 -20.18 -5.81
CA LEU A 102 12.05 -20.74 -6.58
C LEU A 102 11.16 -21.57 -5.68
N SER A 103 11.72 -22.39 -4.81
CA SER A 103 10.99 -23.23 -3.85
C SER A 103 10.20 -22.38 -2.87
N ASP A 104 10.77 -21.24 -2.41
CA ASP A 104 10.11 -20.30 -1.51
C ASP A 104 8.90 -19.66 -2.18
N VAL A 105 9.04 -19.20 -3.43
CA VAL A 105 7.93 -18.61 -4.20
C VAL A 105 6.86 -19.65 -4.57
N MET A 106 7.22 -20.92 -4.73
CA MET A 106 6.27 -22.03 -4.95
C MET A 106 5.45 -22.37 -3.70
N TYR A 107 5.87 -21.99 -2.50
CA TYR A 107 5.21 -22.35 -1.25
C TYR A 107 3.74 -21.93 -1.19
N GLY A 108 3.43 -20.70 -1.58
CA GLY A 108 2.05 -20.19 -1.63
C GLY A 108 1.13 -21.03 -2.53
N PRO A 109 1.46 -21.22 -3.82
CA PRO A 109 0.74 -22.09 -4.74
C PRO A 109 0.59 -23.55 -4.25
N ARG A 110 1.63 -24.14 -3.68
CA ARG A 110 1.55 -25.47 -3.06
C ARG A 110 0.52 -25.54 -1.94
N ASN A 111 0.49 -24.54 -1.08
CA ASN A 111 -0.49 -24.43 -0.01
C ASN A 111 -1.92 -24.27 -0.54
N LEU A 112 -2.12 -23.76 -1.74
CA LEU A 112 -3.43 -23.73 -2.40
C LEU A 112 -3.84 -25.12 -2.95
N GLY A 113 -2.93 -26.09 -2.95
CA GLY A 113 -3.19 -27.45 -3.43
C GLY A 113 -3.02 -27.59 -4.96
N LEU A 114 -2.29 -26.69 -5.58
CA LEU A 114 -1.96 -26.77 -7.00
C LEU A 114 -0.91 -27.86 -7.25
N ASP A 115 -0.92 -28.45 -8.44
CA ASP A 115 0.09 -29.41 -8.86
C ASP A 115 1.48 -28.73 -9.03
N GLU A 116 2.53 -29.53 -8.94
CA GLU A 116 3.92 -29.04 -8.93
C GLU A 116 4.30 -28.27 -10.22
N LYS A 117 3.76 -28.66 -11.37
CA LYS A 117 4.00 -27.98 -12.64
C LYS A 117 3.40 -26.58 -12.60
N THR A 118 2.13 -26.48 -12.22
CA THR A 118 1.42 -25.18 -12.09
C THR A 118 2.08 -24.29 -11.03
N CYS A 119 2.50 -24.86 -9.88
CA CYS A 119 3.24 -24.11 -8.86
C CYS A 119 4.53 -23.49 -9.42
N ARG A 120 5.29 -24.28 -10.18
CA ARG A 120 6.55 -23.83 -10.79
C ARG A 120 6.29 -22.74 -11.84
N GLU A 121 5.31 -22.91 -12.73
CA GLU A 121 4.95 -21.94 -13.76
C GLU A 121 4.57 -20.59 -13.13
N ARG A 122 3.70 -20.60 -12.12
CA ARG A 122 3.29 -19.38 -11.39
C ARG A 122 4.45 -18.72 -10.64
N ALA A 123 5.33 -19.50 -10.03
CA ALA A 123 6.48 -18.97 -9.33
C ALA A 123 7.47 -18.29 -10.29
N MET A 124 7.72 -18.89 -11.46
CA MET A 124 8.59 -18.29 -12.48
C MET A 124 7.98 -17.00 -13.04
N GLU A 125 6.68 -16.98 -13.37
CA GLU A 125 5.95 -15.78 -13.80
C GLU A 125 6.02 -14.66 -12.73
N ALA A 126 5.84 -15.01 -11.47
CA ALA A 126 5.93 -14.04 -10.36
C ALA A 126 7.34 -13.48 -10.19
N LEU A 127 8.37 -14.33 -10.26
CA LEU A 127 9.78 -13.91 -10.19
C LEU A 127 10.18 -13.00 -11.36
N GLU A 128 9.73 -13.31 -12.56
CA GLU A 128 9.91 -12.47 -13.74
C GLU A 128 9.21 -11.11 -13.55
N SER A 129 7.98 -11.12 -13.04
CA SER A 129 7.18 -9.91 -12.80
C SER A 129 7.84 -8.94 -11.82
N VAL A 130 8.61 -9.43 -10.85
CA VAL A 130 9.39 -8.61 -9.92
C VAL A 130 10.81 -8.31 -10.43
N GLY A 131 11.16 -8.73 -11.63
CA GLY A 131 12.48 -8.49 -12.24
C GLY A 131 13.61 -9.26 -11.53
N MET A 132 13.33 -10.48 -11.08
CA MET A 132 14.34 -11.37 -10.50
C MET A 132 15.02 -12.16 -11.64
N PRO A 133 16.35 -12.02 -11.86
CA PRO A 133 17.08 -12.82 -12.85
C PRO A 133 17.03 -14.32 -12.54
N GLU A 134 16.94 -15.16 -13.57
CA GLU A 134 16.86 -16.62 -13.44
C GLU A 134 18.04 -17.25 -12.69
N GLU A 135 19.21 -16.63 -12.77
CA GLU A 135 20.43 -17.09 -12.06
C GLU A 135 20.25 -17.19 -10.55
N TYR A 136 19.30 -16.39 -9.98
CA TYR A 136 18.99 -16.42 -8.55
C TYR A 136 17.93 -17.44 -8.15
N TYR A 137 17.24 -18.08 -9.09
CA TYR A 137 16.13 -18.99 -8.75
C TYR A 137 16.58 -20.20 -7.91
N LYS A 138 17.83 -20.64 -8.09
CA LYS A 138 18.44 -21.75 -7.35
C LYS A 138 19.37 -21.29 -6.23
N THR A 139 19.46 -19.99 -6.01
CA THR A 139 20.26 -19.42 -4.93
C THR A 139 19.47 -19.50 -3.62
N SER A 140 20.19 -19.72 -2.51
CA SER A 140 19.59 -19.64 -1.17
C SER A 140 19.04 -18.22 -0.93
N PRO A 141 17.81 -18.04 -0.42
CA PRO A 141 17.31 -16.72 -0.07
C PRO A 141 18.24 -15.95 0.88
N PHE A 142 19.00 -16.64 1.70
CA PHE A 142 19.94 -16.02 2.66
C PHE A 142 21.12 -15.34 2.00
N ASP A 143 21.50 -15.76 0.79
CA ASP A 143 22.64 -15.23 0.02
C ASP A 143 22.24 -14.02 -0.85
N LEU A 144 20.96 -13.67 -0.90
CA LEU A 144 20.45 -12.53 -1.66
C LEU A 144 20.72 -11.20 -0.95
N SER A 145 20.87 -10.11 -1.73
CA SER A 145 20.81 -8.75 -1.20
C SER A 145 19.42 -8.43 -0.62
N GLY A 146 19.32 -7.42 0.25
CA GLY A 146 18.05 -7.02 0.86
C GLY A 146 16.96 -6.69 -0.18
N GLY A 147 17.32 -5.99 -1.26
CA GLY A 147 16.40 -5.70 -2.35
C GLY A 147 15.93 -6.94 -3.11
N GLN A 148 16.83 -7.90 -3.36
CA GLN A 148 16.48 -9.18 -3.98
C GLN A 148 15.59 -10.03 -3.07
N LYS A 149 15.90 -10.12 -1.77
CA LYS A 149 15.04 -10.80 -0.77
C LYS A 149 13.61 -10.23 -0.80
N ARG A 150 13.49 -8.90 -0.83
CA ARG A 150 12.20 -8.21 -0.87
C ARG A 150 11.42 -8.53 -2.15
N ARG A 151 12.09 -8.53 -3.31
CA ARG A 151 11.49 -8.95 -4.59
C ARG A 151 11.00 -10.41 -4.53
N ALA A 152 11.82 -11.33 -3.99
CA ALA A 152 11.43 -12.73 -3.82
C ALA A 152 10.20 -12.88 -2.92
N ALA A 153 10.15 -12.17 -1.79
CA ALA A 153 9.01 -12.22 -0.88
C ALA A 153 7.71 -11.66 -1.51
N ILE A 154 7.80 -10.57 -2.27
CA ILE A 154 6.67 -10.05 -3.05
C ILE A 154 6.23 -11.08 -4.10
N ALA A 155 7.18 -11.73 -4.81
CA ALA A 155 6.88 -12.78 -5.77
C ALA A 155 6.15 -13.96 -5.15
N GLY A 156 6.51 -14.37 -3.92
CA GLY A 156 5.83 -15.43 -3.16
C GLY A 156 4.33 -15.17 -2.97
N VAL A 157 3.96 -13.91 -2.74
CA VAL A 157 2.55 -13.53 -2.66
C VAL A 157 1.90 -13.43 -4.05
N LEU A 158 2.61 -12.88 -5.04
CA LEU A 158 2.10 -12.75 -6.42
C LEU A 158 1.83 -14.11 -7.08
N ALA A 159 2.63 -15.13 -6.78
CA ALA A 159 2.45 -16.48 -7.31
C ALA A 159 1.09 -17.11 -6.97
N MET A 160 0.39 -16.60 -5.97
CA MET A 160 -0.99 -16.98 -5.65
C MET A 160 -2.03 -16.36 -6.60
N HIS A 161 -1.63 -15.44 -7.49
CA HIS A 161 -2.49 -14.65 -8.38
C HIS A 161 -3.57 -13.87 -7.63
N PRO A 162 -3.15 -12.98 -6.69
CA PRO A 162 -4.09 -12.17 -5.92
C PRO A 162 -4.80 -11.14 -6.80
N ARG A 163 -6.00 -10.75 -6.40
CA ARG A 163 -6.74 -9.61 -6.96
C ARG A 163 -6.47 -8.31 -6.21
N VAL A 164 -6.15 -8.43 -4.92
CA VAL A 164 -5.70 -7.33 -4.06
C VAL A 164 -4.33 -7.68 -3.51
N LEU A 165 -3.38 -6.78 -3.64
CA LEU A 165 -2.07 -6.87 -3.02
C LEU A 165 -1.95 -5.76 -1.97
N ILE A 166 -1.85 -6.14 -0.72
CA ILE A 166 -1.60 -5.25 0.40
C ILE A 166 -0.10 -5.30 0.71
N LEU A 167 0.54 -4.13 0.77
CA LEU A 167 1.97 -3.98 1.04
C LEU A 167 2.13 -3.09 2.26
N ASP A 168 2.55 -3.68 3.38
CA ASP A 168 2.75 -2.94 4.64
C ASP A 168 4.20 -2.48 4.73
N GLU A 169 4.44 -1.17 4.55
CA GLU A 169 5.76 -0.51 4.57
C GLU A 169 6.80 -1.19 3.65
N PRO A 170 6.51 -1.42 2.36
CA PRO A 170 7.36 -2.23 1.50
C PRO A 170 8.73 -1.61 1.20
N THR A 171 8.94 -0.35 1.54
CA THR A 171 10.20 0.39 1.33
C THR A 171 10.99 0.64 2.60
N ALA A 172 10.51 0.16 3.76
CA ALA A 172 11.18 0.34 5.04
C ALA A 172 12.63 -0.20 5.01
N GLY A 173 13.59 0.62 5.46
CA GLY A 173 14.99 0.23 5.52
C GLY A 173 15.75 0.20 4.19
N LEU A 174 15.13 0.59 3.07
CA LEU A 174 15.81 0.75 1.78
C LEU A 174 16.43 2.15 1.66
N ASP A 175 17.53 2.24 0.90
CA ASP A 175 18.07 3.49 0.42
C ASP A 175 17.11 4.16 -0.59
N PRO A 176 17.29 5.43 -0.94
CA PRO A 176 16.39 6.16 -1.84
C PRO A 176 16.23 5.47 -3.21
N ARG A 177 17.32 4.92 -3.76
CA ARG A 177 17.27 4.24 -5.06
C ARG A 177 16.48 2.92 -5.00
N GLY A 178 16.75 2.08 -4.00
CA GLY A 178 16.01 0.84 -3.78
C GLY A 178 14.53 1.08 -3.52
N ARG A 179 14.20 2.17 -2.81
CA ARG A 179 12.82 2.62 -2.59
C ARG A 179 12.11 2.93 -3.91
N ASP A 180 12.72 3.77 -4.76
CA ASP A 180 12.16 4.13 -6.07
C ASP A 180 12.01 2.89 -6.97
N GLU A 181 12.99 1.99 -6.98
CA GLU A 181 12.91 0.75 -7.74
C GLU A 181 11.71 -0.13 -7.31
N ILE A 182 11.48 -0.29 -6.02
CA ILE A 182 10.33 -1.08 -5.50
C ILE A 182 9.00 -0.39 -5.79
N LEU A 183 8.88 0.92 -5.62
CA LEU A 183 7.62 1.63 -5.89
C LEU A 183 7.27 1.65 -7.38
N ASN A 184 8.27 1.85 -8.25
CA ASN A 184 8.08 1.75 -9.69
C ASN A 184 7.68 0.33 -10.12
N LEU A 185 8.28 -0.70 -9.52
CA LEU A 185 7.89 -2.09 -9.73
C LEU A 185 6.42 -2.32 -9.36
N ILE A 186 6.00 -1.88 -8.15
CA ILE A 186 4.63 -2.00 -7.65
C ILE A 186 3.65 -1.27 -8.58
N SER A 187 3.97 -0.05 -9.00
CA SER A 187 3.14 0.72 -9.93
C SER A 187 3.00 0.03 -11.29
N GLY A 188 4.10 -0.51 -11.81
CA GLY A 188 4.08 -1.30 -13.06
C GLY A 188 3.23 -2.57 -12.97
N MET A 189 3.25 -3.25 -11.82
CA MET A 189 2.42 -4.43 -11.57
C MET A 189 0.91 -4.09 -11.58
N LYS A 190 0.51 -2.97 -10.98
CA LYS A 190 -0.90 -2.50 -11.00
C LYS A 190 -1.43 -2.40 -12.42
N GLN A 191 -0.64 -1.80 -13.32
CA GLN A 191 -1.03 -1.60 -14.71
C GLN A 191 -1.08 -2.92 -15.50
N LYS A 192 -0.08 -3.80 -15.32
CA LYS A 192 0.05 -5.06 -16.07
C LYS A 192 -0.95 -6.12 -15.62
N LEU A 193 -1.21 -6.23 -14.33
CA LEU A 193 -1.98 -7.32 -13.73
C LEU A 193 -3.43 -6.94 -13.42
N ASN A 194 -3.83 -5.67 -13.67
CA ASN A 194 -5.18 -5.17 -13.38
C ASN A 194 -5.65 -5.52 -11.94
N MET A 195 -4.78 -5.32 -10.96
CA MET A 195 -5.06 -5.63 -9.57
C MET A 195 -5.26 -4.36 -8.73
N THR A 196 -5.94 -4.49 -7.60
CA THR A 196 -5.97 -3.44 -6.58
C THR A 196 -4.72 -3.53 -5.73
N ILE A 197 -4.06 -2.40 -5.49
CA ILE A 197 -2.91 -2.30 -4.59
C ILE A 197 -3.28 -1.41 -3.41
N ILE A 198 -2.98 -1.87 -2.20
CA ILE A 198 -3.07 -1.07 -0.98
C ILE A 198 -1.65 -0.89 -0.45
N LEU A 199 -1.14 0.32 -0.55
CA LEU A 199 0.17 0.70 -0.03
C LEU A 199 0.00 1.33 1.35
N VAL A 200 0.42 0.62 2.39
CA VAL A 200 0.53 1.19 3.73
C VAL A 200 1.89 1.84 3.87
N THR A 201 1.93 3.13 4.15
CA THR A 201 3.18 3.87 4.30
C THR A 201 3.00 5.11 5.15
N HIS A 202 4.12 5.60 5.70
CA HIS A 202 4.21 6.90 6.37
C HIS A 202 4.87 7.98 5.48
N SER A 203 5.20 7.66 4.22
CA SER A 203 5.80 8.59 3.27
C SER A 203 4.74 9.29 2.44
N MET A 204 4.54 10.56 2.71
CA MET A 204 3.57 11.38 1.99
C MET A 204 3.99 11.64 0.54
N ASP A 205 5.29 11.74 0.27
CA ASP A 205 5.81 11.94 -1.09
C ASP A 205 5.54 10.72 -1.98
N ASP A 206 5.67 9.48 -1.44
CA ASP A 206 5.33 8.27 -2.18
C ASP A 206 3.84 8.20 -2.49
N VAL A 207 3.01 8.49 -1.48
CA VAL A 207 1.57 8.49 -1.63
C VAL A 207 1.15 9.54 -2.68
N ALA A 208 1.71 10.75 -2.62
CA ALA A 208 1.43 11.81 -3.59
C ALA A 208 1.77 11.41 -5.02
N ARG A 209 2.85 10.65 -5.21
CA ARG A 209 3.39 10.29 -6.53
C ARG A 209 2.71 9.07 -7.17
N TYR A 210 2.31 8.07 -6.36
CA TYR A 210 1.96 6.76 -6.90
C TYR A 210 0.50 6.38 -6.75
N VAL A 211 -0.25 6.94 -5.78
CA VAL A 211 -1.59 6.45 -5.50
C VAL A 211 -2.69 7.29 -6.16
N GLU A 212 -3.82 6.65 -6.43
CA GLU A 212 -5.01 7.27 -7.03
C GLU A 212 -6.00 7.75 -5.95
N ARG A 213 -5.95 7.15 -4.76
CA ARG A 213 -6.85 7.42 -3.63
C ARG A 213 -6.09 7.26 -2.32
N ILE A 214 -6.41 8.08 -1.34
CA ILE A 214 -5.84 8.01 0.00
C ILE A 214 -6.95 7.73 1.00
N VAL A 215 -6.72 6.74 1.87
CA VAL A 215 -7.48 6.51 3.08
C VAL A 215 -6.62 6.91 4.28
N VAL A 216 -7.07 7.89 5.04
CA VAL A 216 -6.37 8.37 6.24
C VAL A 216 -7.02 7.79 7.48
N MET A 217 -6.21 7.08 8.28
CA MET A 217 -6.61 6.55 9.58
C MET A 217 -6.08 7.44 10.71
N GLY A 218 -6.96 7.82 11.62
CA GLY A 218 -6.61 8.56 12.83
C GLY A 218 -7.38 8.01 14.04
N HIS A 219 -6.68 7.65 15.11
CA HIS A 219 -7.28 7.17 16.37
C HIS A 219 -8.32 6.05 16.18
N GLY A 220 -8.02 5.08 15.30
CA GLY A 220 -8.91 3.95 15.00
C GLY A 220 -10.10 4.28 14.10
N LYS A 221 -10.17 5.47 13.51
CA LYS A 221 -11.25 5.90 12.62
C LYS A 221 -10.73 6.25 11.23
N LYS A 222 -11.58 6.13 10.22
CA LYS A 222 -11.33 6.68 8.90
C LYS A 222 -11.64 8.18 8.93
N VAL A 223 -10.61 9.02 8.75
CA VAL A 223 -10.73 10.48 8.82
C VAL A 223 -10.94 11.08 7.43
N PHE A 224 -10.12 10.67 6.45
CA PHE A 224 -10.27 11.08 5.06
C PHE A 224 -10.30 9.85 4.15
N ASP A 225 -10.93 10.02 3.00
CA ASP A 225 -11.05 9.01 1.96
C ASP A 225 -11.32 9.71 0.63
N ASP A 226 -10.26 10.12 -0.07
CA ASP A 226 -10.37 10.95 -1.28
C ASP A 226 -9.10 10.85 -2.14
N ILE A 227 -9.08 11.57 -3.26
CA ILE A 227 -7.91 11.72 -4.12
C ILE A 227 -6.78 12.49 -3.41
N PRO A 228 -5.50 12.26 -3.76
CA PRO A 228 -4.36 12.88 -3.07
C PRO A 228 -4.44 14.41 -2.97
N ARG A 229 -4.84 15.11 -4.04
CA ARG A 229 -4.96 16.59 -4.01
C ARG A 229 -5.93 17.09 -2.96
N HIS A 230 -7.06 16.43 -2.80
CA HIS A 230 -8.05 16.83 -1.80
C HIS A 230 -7.57 16.53 -0.38
N VAL A 231 -6.98 15.35 -0.16
CA VAL A 231 -6.43 15.00 1.16
C VAL A 231 -5.33 15.96 1.58
N PHE A 232 -4.35 16.27 0.72
CA PHE A 232 -3.24 17.16 1.06
C PHE A 232 -3.61 18.66 1.06
N TYR A 233 -4.75 19.02 0.51
CA TYR A 233 -5.32 20.36 0.73
C TYR A 233 -5.61 20.60 2.23
N HIS A 234 -6.01 19.58 2.96
CA HIS A 234 -6.28 19.57 4.40
C HIS A 234 -5.03 19.33 5.26
N HIS A 235 -3.87 19.88 4.84
CA HIS A 235 -2.59 19.64 5.52
C HIS A 235 -2.61 19.98 7.01
N ARG A 236 -3.38 21.00 7.46
CA ARG A 236 -3.48 21.37 8.89
C ARG A 236 -4.17 20.28 9.70
N GLU A 237 -5.26 19.75 9.20
CA GLU A 237 -5.96 18.63 9.85
C GLU A 237 -5.10 17.36 9.84
N LEU A 238 -4.27 17.16 8.81
CA LEU A 238 -3.27 16.07 8.80
C LEU A 238 -2.19 16.29 9.87
N GLU A 239 -1.71 17.53 10.06
CA GLU A 239 -0.73 17.89 11.11
C GLU A 239 -1.29 17.65 12.51
N GLU A 240 -2.57 17.94 12.76
CA GLU A 240 -3.26 17.61 14.01
C GLU A 240 -3.31 16.11 14.30
N LEU A 241 -3.30 15.28 13.25
CA LEU A 241 -3.20 13.82 13.33
C LEU A 241 -1.74 13.31 13.41
N GLY A 242 -0.76 14.23 13.49
CA GLY A 242 0.66 13.88 13.47
C GLY A 242 1.18 13.39 12.11
N LEU A 243 0.50 13.77 11.02
CA LEU A 243 0.92 13.51 9.64
C LEU A 243 1.41 14.80 8.99
N SER A 244 2.29 14.69 8.00
CA SER A 244 2.67 15.82 7.14
C SER A 244 1.96 15.75 5.79
N ALA A 245 1.99 16.85 5.04
CA ALA A 245 1.78 16.82 3.60
C ALA A 245 3.13 16.55 2.88
N PRO A 246 3.13 16.29 1.56
CA PRO A 246 4.36 16.24 0.77
C PRO A 246 5.20 17.51 0.95
N GLN A 247 6.52 17.40 0.97
CA GLN A 247 7.41 18.56 1.17
C GLN A 247 7.15 19.68 0.16
N ILE A 248 6.85 19.30 -1.06
CA ILE A 248 6.58 20.27 -2.14
C ILE A 248 5.35 21.13 -1.86
N THR A 249 4.35 20.62 -1.15
CA THR A 249 3.15 21.39 -0.76
C THR A 249 3.53 22.58 0.13
N TYR A 250 4.44 22.39 1.08
CA TYR A 250 4.93 23.47 1.95
C TYR A 250 5.79 24.48 1.19
N ILE A 251 6.65 23.99 0.28
CA ILE A 251 7.50 24.85 -0.57
C ILE A 251 6.61 25.76 -1.44
N MET A 252 5.59 25.22 -2.13
CA MET A 252 4.72 26.01 -2.99
C MET A 252 3.91 27.06 -2.21
N ARG A 253 3.54 26.77 -0.97
CA ARG A 253 2.89 27.74 -0.08
C ARG A 253 3.87 28.87 0.30
N ALA A 254 5.10 28.55 0.68
CA ALA A 254 6.12 29.55 0.98
C ALA A 254 6.44 30.44 -0.25
N VAL A 255 6.53 29.86 -1.45
CA VAL A 255 6.69 30.60 -2.72
C VAL A 255 5.53 31.59 -2.93
N ARG A 256 4.31 31.19 -2.65
CA ARG A 256 3.14 32.08 -2.73
C ARG A 256 3.16 33.20 -1.70
N GLU A 257 3.58 32.90 -0.46
CA GLU A 257 3.69 33.87 0.64
C GLU A 257 4.71 34.99 0.34
N VAL A 258 5.77 34.70 -0.40
CA VAL A 258 6.74 35.75 -0.85
C VAL A 258 6.26 36.52 -2.09
N GLY A 259 5.00 36.34 -2.51
CA GLY A 259 4.33 37.16 -3.53
C GLY A 259 4.44 36.63 -4.97
N ILE A 260 4.92 35.40 -5.18
CA ILE A 260 4.90 34.77 -6.49
C ILE A 260 3.54 34.09 -6.70
N ASP A 261 2.82 34.44 -7.76
CA ASP A 261 1.49 33.91 -8.07
C ASP A 261 1.56 32.48 -8.62
N VAL A 262 1.67 31.51 -7.71
CA VAL A 262 1.69 30.08 -8.00
C VAL A 262 0.48 29.37 -7.40
N LYS A 263 0.03 28.29 -8.04
CA LYS A 263 -0.88 27.33 -7.44
C LYS A 263 -0.14 26.52 -6.38
N THR A 264 -0.81 26.21 -5.26
CA THR A 264 -0.21 25.51 -4.12
C THR A 264 -0.64 24.05 -4.00
N ASP A 265 -1.24 23.50 -5.06
CA ASP A 265 -1.80 22.15 -5.11
C ASP A 265 -0.86 21.13 -5.80
N ALA A 266 0.36 21.52 -6.10
CA ALA A 266 1.37 20.62 -6.63
C ALA A 266 1.71 19.52 -5.63
N LEU A 267 1.75 18.28 -6.11
CA LEU A 267 2.03 17.08 -5.33
C LEU A 267 3.44 16.53 -5.56
N THR A 268 4.05 16.88 -6.71
CA THR A 268 5.40 16.44 -7.10
C THR A 268 6.31 17.61 -7.40
N VAL A 269 7.61 17.37 -7.40
CA VAL A 269 8.63 18.39 -7.74
C VAL A 269 8.46 18.84 -9.18
N GLU A 270 8.12 17.93 -10.09
CA GLU A 270 7.89 18.19 -11.50
C GLU A 270 6.72 19.16 -11.70
N GLU A 271 5.56 18.88 -11.06
CA GLU A 271 4.39 19.77 -11.11
C GLU A 271 4.71 21.17 -10.54
N ALA A 272 5.46 21.23 -9.45
CA ALA A 272 5.87 22.49 -8.84
C ALA A 272 6.82 23.28 -9.74
N ALA A 273 7.79 22.61 -10.35
CA ALA A 273 8.72 23.26 -11.28
C ALA A 273 8.00 23.87 -12.49
N GLU A 274 7.06 23.13 -13.08
CA GLU A 274 6.24 23.63 -14.19
C GLU A 274 5.43 24.86 -13.78
N GLU A 275 4.80 24.83 -12.59
CA GLU A 275 3.99 25.94 -12.10
C GLU A 275 4.83 27.20 -11.80
N VAL A 276 6.01 27.03 -11.18
CA VAL A 276 6.94 28.15 -10.93
C VAL A 276 7.44 28.75 -12.24
N LEU A 277 7.83 27.92 -13.21
CA LEU A 277 8.25 28.40 -14.53
C LEU A 277 7.12 29.17 -15.25
N ARG A 278 5.87 28.71 -15.16
CA ARG A 278 4.68 29.38 -15.66
C ARG A 278 4.54 30.78 -15.04
N ALA A 279 4.61 30.87 -13.71
CA ALA A 279 4.46 32.13 -12.99
C ALA A 279 5.55 33.15 -13.35
N LEU A 280 6.82 32.69 -13.44
CA LEU A 280 7.95 33.54 -13.79
C LEU A 280 7.89 34.03 -15.26
N SER A 281 7.39 33.19 -16.17
CA SER A 281 7.22 33.55 -17.59
C SER A 281 6.12 34.59 -17.79
N GLY A 282 5.03 34.50 -17.02
CA GLY A 282 3.94 35.49 -17.02
C GLY A 282 4.35 36.87 -16.48
N HIS A 283 5.34 36.94 -15.58
CA HIS A 283 5.87 38.19 -15.04
C HIS A 283 6.74 38.95 -16.05
N LYS A 284 7.47 38.25 -16.95
CA LYS A 284 8.30 38.92 -17.99
C LYS A 284 7.50 39.65 -19.05
N GLY A 285 6.21 39.32 -19.23
CA GLY A 285 5.31 40.04 -20.13
C GLY A 285 4.79 41.37 -19.58
N ARG A 286 4.64 41.49 -18.25
CA ARG A 286 4.12 42.71 -17.57
C ARG A 286 5.19 43.78 -17.28
N ALA A 287 6.46 43.44 -17.32
CA ALA A 287 7.57 44.38 -17.08
C ALA A 287 8.06 45.08 -18.34
N ARG A 288 7.38 44.89 -19.47
CA ARG A 288 7.73 45.53 -20.78
C ARG A 288 6.62 46.40 -21.35
N GLU A 289 5.55 46.67 -20.63
CA GLU A 289 4.56 47.73 -20.86
C GLU A 289 4.77 48.87 -19.83
#